data_f606a2064237678ef1d385d7c66417d3
#
_entry.id   f606a2064237678ef1d385d7c66417d3
#
_cell.length_a   1.000
_cell.length_b   1.000
_cell.length_c   1.000
_cell.angle_alpha   90.00
_cell.angle_beta   90.00
_cell.angle_gamma   90.00
#
_symmetry.space_group_name_H-M   'P 1'
#
loop_
_entity.id
_entity.type
_entity.pdbx_description
1 polymer ?
#
loop_
_entity_poly.entity_id
_entity_poly.type
_entity_poly.pdbx_seq_one_letter_code
_entity_poly.pdbx_strand_id
1 'polypeptide(L)'
;DEAGAFSLPADYGRVDNVVVAGMGGSAIGGDLLTDLAANQEGWPSVVVHRNFDLPPGVGPHTLVVVSSYSGNTEETLSAFERALSLNSKVIALTTGGELGQRCIERGVPWFTVPFNGEPRSAIGYSLFAPLALLTGLGLTKGAALQAEKAFEEMELNASVCVPTLPITQNFAKSLACEMY
;
A
#
# COMPACT_ATOMS: atom_id res chain seq x y z
N ASP A 1 -20.85 8.85 4.57
CA ASP A 1 -21.28 8.33 3.27
C ASP A 1 -21.07 9.30 2.12
N GLU A 2 -19.89 9.95 2.03
CA GLU A 2 -19.44 10.67 0.83
C GLU A 2 -17.94 10.39 0.61
N ALA A 3 -17.54 9.14 0.70
CA ALA A 3 -16.32 8.70 0.02
C ALA A 3 -16.68 8.67 -1.47
N GLY A 4 -16.43 9.76 -2.17
CA GLY A 4 -16.57 9.81 -3.62
C GLY A 4 -15.89 8.57 -4.20
N ALA A 5 -16.61 7.82 -5.03
CA ALA A 5 -16.12 6.58 -5.57
C ALA A 5 -14.74 6.84 -6.21
N PHE A 6 -13.68 6.29 -5.60
CA PHE A 6 -12.34 6.40 -6.13
C PHE A 6 -12.30 5.70 -7.48
N SER A 7 -12.27 6.49 -8.55
CA SER A 7 -12.31 6.00 -9.92
C SER A 7 -10.93 6.09 -10.55
N LEU A 8 -10.42 4.96 -10.98
CA LEU A 8 -9.16 4.90 -11.72
C LEU A 8 -9.43 5.00 -13.24
N PRO A 9 -8.53 5.66 -14.00
CA PRO A 9 -8.59 5.64 -15.44
C PRO A 9 -8.53 4.21 -16.00
N ALA A 10 -9.36 3.90 -16.99
CA ALA A 10 -9.52 2.53 -17.53
C ALA A 10 -8.22 1.95 -18.14
N ASP A 11 -7.28 2.80 -18.54
CA ASP A 11 -6.00 2.39 -19.10
C ASP A 11 -4.96 2.00 -18.04
N TYR A 12 -5.23 2.23 -16.74
CA TYR A 12 -4.35 1.86 -15.63
C TYR A 12 -4.26 0.33 -15.44
N GLY A 13 -5.23 -0.44 -15.88
CA GLY A 13 -5.18 -1.90 -15.90
C GLY A 13 -4.30 -2.51 -17.02
N ARG A 14 -3.64 -1.67 -17.83
CA ARG A 14 -2.76 -2.12 -18.92
C ARG A 14 -1.30 -1.84 -18.60
N VAL A 15 -0.81 -2.50 -17.57
CA VAL A 15 0.58 -2.37 -17.10
C VAL A 15 1.24 -3.74 -16.94
N ASP A 16 2.54 -3.78 -17.14
CA ASP A 16 3.36 -5.00 -17.08
C ASP A 16 3.98 -5.19 -15.69
N ASN A 17 4.19 -4.09 -14.98
CA ASN A 17 4.83 -4.08 -13.67
C ASN A 17 4.31 -2.96 -12.78
N VAL A 18 4.55 -3.10 -11.48
CA VAL A 18 4.17 -2.15 -10.43
C VAL A 18 5.41 -1.75 -9.64
N VAL A 19 5.61 -0.46 -9.42
CA VAL A 19 6.63 0.06 -8.51
C VAL A 19 5.92 0.75 -7.34
N VAL A 20 6.22 0.32 -6.12
CA VAL A 20 5.78 1.00 -4.89
C VAL A 20 6.92 1.90 -4.44
N ALA A 21 6.78 3.20 -4.62
CA ALA A 21 7.76 4.19 -4.17
C ALA A 21 7.35 4.73 -2.79
N GLY A 22 8.16 4.46 -1.77
CA GLY A 22 7.85 4.83 -0.39
C GLY A 22 9.03 4.63 0.54
N MET A 23 8.94 5.20 1.75
CA MET A 23 9.97 5.11 2.78
C MET A 23 9.41 4.54 4.07
N GLY A 24 10.25 3.87 4.87
CA GLY A 24 9.90 3.37 6.18
C GLY A 24 8.59 2.56 6.21
N GLY A 25 7.66 2.93 7.09
CA GLY A 25 6.36 2.28 7.24
C GLY A 25 5.48 2.31 5.99
N SER A 26 5.61 3.34 5.15
CA SER A 26 4.87 3.44 3.88
C SER A 26 5.38 2.45 2.83
N ALA A 27 6.62 1.95 2.95
CA ALA A 27 7.21 0.99 2.02
C ALA A 27 6.98 -0.47 2.42
N ILE A 28 6.79 -0.76 3.72
CA ILE A 28 6.63 -2.13 4.26
C ILE A 28 5.43 -2.84 3.63
N GLY A 29 4.30 -2.15 3.43
CA GLY A 29 3.15 -2.74 2.73
C GLY A 29 3.48 -3.15 1.30
N GLY A 30 4.38 -2.41 0.63
CA GLY A 30 4.91 -2.77 -0.68
C GLY A 30 5.77 -4.03 -0.66
N ASP A 31 6.59 -4.25 0.39
CA ASP A 31 7.36 -5.50 0.53
C ASP A 31 6.44 -6.71 0.69
N LEU A 32 5.41 -6.58 1.55
CA LEU A 32 4.41 -7.63 1.71
C LEU A 32 3.65 -7.90 0.39
N LEU A 33 3.33 -6.86 -0.35
CA LEU A 33 2.69 -6.99 -1.67
C LEU A 33 3.63 -7.66 -2.69
N THR A 34 4.94 -7.35 -2.64
CA THR A 34 5.96 -8.00 -3.48
C THR A 34 6.03 -9.50 -3.22
N ASP A 35 6.10 -9.89 -1.94
CA ASP A 35 6.12 -11.30 -1.51
C ASP A 35 4.83 -12.01 -1.94
N LEU A 36 3.68 -11.38 -1.76
CA LEU A 36 2.41 -11.91 -2.17
C LEU A 36 2.35 -12.12 -3.69
N ALA A 37 2.77 -11.12 -4.47
CA ALA A 37 2.75 -11.17 -5.94
C ALA A 37 3.72 -12.23 -6.49
N ALA A 38 4.89 -12.41 -5.89
CA ALA A 38 5.89 -13.39 -6.31
C ALA A 38 5.37 -14.84 -6.26
N ASN A 39 4.35 -15.10 -5.44
CA ASN A 39 3.74 -16.42 -5.26
C ASN A 39 2.41 -16.58 -6.01
N GLN A 40 2.03 -15.63 -6.89
CA GLN A 40 0.77 -15.65 -7.61
C GLN A 40 1.01 -15.65 -9.13
N GLU A 41 0.46 -16.63 -9.82
CA GLU A 41 0.55 -16.70 -11.27
C GLU A 41 -0.36 -15.64 -11.93
N GLY A 42 0.19 -14.94 -12.90
CA GLY A 42 -0.56 -13.94 -13.70
C GLY A 42 -0.73 -12.58 -13.01
N TRP A 43 -0.13 -12.37 -11.84
CA TRP A 43 -0.03 -11.03 -11.26
C TRP A 43 1.16 -10.28 -11.84
N PRO A 44 1.12 -8.94 -11.92
CA PRO A 44 2.28 -8.15 -12.34
C PRO A 44 3.41 -8.28 -11.33
N SER A 45 4.63 -8.15 -11.77
CA SER A 45 5.77 -8.03 -10.86
C SER A 45 5.64 -6.75 -10.05
N VAL A 46 5.91 -6.85 -8.75
CA VAL A 46 5.90 -5.70 -7.83
C VAL A 46 7.31 -5.48 -7.31
N VAL A 47 7.78 -4.23 -7.32
CA VAL A 47 9.10 -3.84 -6.81
C VAL A 47 8.94 -2.65 -5.88
N VAL A 48 9.62 -2.67 -4.73
CA VAL A 48 9.65 -1.53 -3.80
C VAL A 48 10.88 -0.67 -4.06
N HIS A 49 10.68 0.63 -4.20
CA HIS A 49 11.73 1.62 -4.38
C HIS A 49 11.79 2.57 -3.17
N ARG A 50 13.00 2.66 -2.55
CA ARG A 50 13.25 3.45 -1.34
C ARG A 50 14.38 4.46 -1.55
N ASN A 51 14.26 5.27 -2.60
CA ASN A 51 15.28 6.26 -2.92
C ASN A 51 14.67 7.41 -3.71
N PHE A 52 15.46 8.43 -3.97
CA PHE A 52 15.13 9.46 -4.96
C PHE A 52 15.02 8.85 -6.36
N ASP A 53 14.28 9.53 -7.25
CA ASP A 53 14.06 9.08 -8.61
C ASP A 53 13.25 7.77 -8.70
N LEU A 54 13.45 6.97 -9.73
CA LEU A 54 12.81 5.67 -9.94
C LEU A 54 13.83 4.68 -10.53
N PRO A 55 13.62 3.37 -10.33
CA PRO A 55 14.52 2.36 -10.89
C PRO A 55 14.47 2.38 -12.42
N PRO A 56 15.55 1.89 -13.09
CA PRO A 56 15.58 1.71 -14.54
C PRO A 56 14.42 0.83 -15.03
N GLY A 57 13.90 1.13 -16.23
CA GLY A 57 12.82 0.36 -16.85
C GLY A 57 11.41 0.86 -16.53
N VAL A 58 11.26 1.87 -15.68
CA VAL A 58 9.98 2.54 -15.43
C VAL A 58 9.57 3.37 -16.65
N GLY A 59 8.31 3.26 -17.06
CA GLY A 59 7.79 3.96 -18.24
C GLY A 59 6.26 3.83 -18.38
N PRO A 60 5.70 4.06 -19.58
CA PRO A 60 4.25 4.13 -19.80
C PRO A 60 3.47 2.85 -19.45
N HIS A 61 4.14 1.71 -19.40
CA HIS A 61 3.58 0.40 -19.01
C HIS A 61 3.84 0.04 -17.54
N THR A 62 4.29 0.99 -16.73
CA THR A 62 4.51 0.81 -15.29
C THR A 62 3.44 1.56 -14.51
N LEU A 63 2.86 0.92 -13.51
CA LEU A 63 2.08 1.58 -12.47
C LEU A 63 3.01 1.93 -11.32
N VAL A 64 3.12 3.22 -11.01
CA VAL A 64 3.87 3.71 -9.85
C VAL A 64 2.87 4.07 -8.74
N VAL A 65 2.93 3.33 -7.65
CA VAL A 65 2.17 3.60 -6.43
C VAL A 65 3.07 4.42 -5.50
N VAL A 66 2.82 5.71 -5.41
CA VAL A 66 3.59 6.64 -4.57
C VAL A 66 2.99 6.65 -3.17
N SER A 67 3.67 6.04 -2.21
CA SER A 67 3.17 5.86 -0.84
C SER A 67 3.95 6.72 0.15
N SER A 68 3.30 7.74 0.69
CA SER A 68 3.84 8.59 1.74
C SER A 68 2.75 8.96 2.74
N TYR A 69 2.84 8.43 3.96
CA TYR A 69 1.85 8.71 5.00
C TYR A 69 1.73 10.22 5.24
N SER A 70 2.83 10.93 5.49
CA SER A 70 2.83 12.38 5.71
C SER A 70 2.58 13.22 4.45
N GLY A 71 2.84 12.63 3.27
CA GLY A 71 2.84 13.34 2.00
C GLY A 71 4.01 14.29 1.78
N ASN A 72 5.00 14.32 2.69
CA ASN A 72 6.10 15.29 2.67
C ASN A 72 7.49 14.65 2.54
N THR A 73 7.56 13.36 2.26
CA THR A 73 8.83 12.63 2.11
C THR A 73 9.49 13.00 0.79
N GLU A 74 10.69 13.56 0.84
CA GLU A 74 11.39 14.11 -0.35
C GLU A 74 11.64 13.05 -1.42
N GLU A 75 12.04 11.84 -1.03
CA GLU A 75 12.26 10.72 -1.94
C GLU A 75 10.99 10.34 -2.68
N THR A 76 9.85 10.31 -1.98
CA THR A 76 8.55 10.01 -2.59
C THR A 76 8.05 11.12 -3.50
N LEU A 77 8.28 12.37 -3.14
CA LEU A 77 7.98 13.51 -4.02
C LEU A 77 8.84 13.49 -5.28
N SER A 78 10.12 13.15 -5.15
CA SER A 78 11.03 12.95 -6.29
C SER A 78 10.54 11.82 -7.21
N ALA A 79 10.19 10.66 -6.64
CA ALA A 79 9.64 9.54 -7.41
C ALA A 79 8.32 9.90 -8.12
N PHE A 80 7.45 10.68 -7.49
CA PHE A 80 6.20 11.18 -8.09
C PHE A 80 6.47 12.03 -9.34
N GLU A 81 7.32 13.05 -9.24
CA GLU A 81 7.65 13.91 -10.39
C GLU A 81 8.35 13.11 -11.50
N ARG A 82 9.22 12.19 -11.12
CA ARG A 82 9.89 11.32 -12.07
C ARG A 82 8.91 10.41 -12.82
N ALA A 83 7.96 9.80 -12.12
CA ALA A 83 6.93 8.95 -12.71
C ALA A 83 6.11 9.71 -13.77
N LEU A 84 5.70 10.94 -13.45
CA LEU A 84 4.98 11.80 -14.39
C LEU A 84 5.83 12.13 -15.62
N SER A 85 7.13 12.47 -15.42
CA SER A 85 8.04 12.77 -16.54
C SER A 85 8.28 11.59 -17.48
N LEU A 86 8.12 10.35 -16.97
CA LEU A 86 8.24 9.12 -17.73
C LEU A 86 6.91 8.64 -18.36
N ASN A 87 5.84 9.42 -18.21
CA ASN A 87 4.48 9.08 -18.63
C ASN A 87 3.98 7.74 -18.03
N SER A 88 4.44 7.39 -16.82
CA SER A 88 3.96 6.23 -16.09
C SER A 88 2.53 6.43 -15.60
N LYS A 89 1.82 5.36 -15.31
CA LYS A 89 0.56 5.40 -14.57
C LYS A 89 0.88 5.69 -13.10
N VAL A 90 0.28 6.70 -12.50
CA VAL A 90 0.62 7.13 -11.13
C VAL A 90 -0.61 7.13 -10.24
N ILE A 91 -0.50 6.51 -9.08
CA ILE A 91 -1.50 6.57 -8.00
C ILE A 91 -0.77 6.95 -6.73
N ALA A 92 -1.31 7.87 -5.93
CA ALA A 92 -0.74 8.20 -4.64
C ALA A 92 -1.56 7.64 -3.47
N LEU A 93 -0.86 7.28 -2.39
CA LEU A 93 -1.42 6.88 -1.10
C LEU A 93 -0.85 7.80 -0.03
N THR A 94 -1.68 8.65 0.57
CA THR A 94 -1.22 9.64 1.56
C THR A 94 -2.36 10.08 2.46
N THR A 95 -2.06 10.68 3.62
CA THR A 95 -3.05 11.40 4.42
C THR A 95 -3.27 12.83 3.91
N GLY A 96 -2.45 13.33 2.98
CA GLY A 96 -2.47 14.69 2.44
C GLY A 96 -1.06 15.21 2.15
N GLY A 97 -0.72 16.34 2.77
CA GLY A 97 0.58 16.99 2.62
C GLY A 97 0.86 17.51 1.19
N GLU A 98 2.11 17.74 0.90
CA GLU A 98 2.59 18.20 -0.41
C GLU A 98 2.20 17.23 -1.55
N LEU A 99 2.28 15.91 -1.30
CA LEU A 99 1.91 14.90 -2.29
C LEU A 99 0.43 15.01 -2.67
N GLY A 100 -0.45 15.16 -1.68
CA GLY A 100 -1.89 15.35 -1.92
C GLY A 100 -2.18 16.60 -2.74
N GLN A 101 -1.50 17.72 -2.46
CA GLN A 101 -1.64 18.96 -3.22
C GLN A 101 -1.20 18.77 -4.67
N ARG A 102 -0.05 18.14 -4.91
CA ARG A 102 0.44 17.85 -6.25
C ARG A 102 -0.49 16.91 -7.03
N CYS A 103 -1.10 15.95 -6.35
CA CYS A 103 -2.11 15.09 -6.99
C CYS A 103 -3.30 15.89 -7.51
N ILE A 104 -3.81 16.83 -6.71
CA ILE A 104 -4.91 17.73 -7.12
C ILE A 104 -4.47 18.60 -8.31
N GLU A 105 -3.31 19.25 -8.24
CA GLU A 105 -2.80 20.12 -9.28
C GLU A 105 -2.54 19.41 -10.63
N ARG A 106 -2.09 18.16 -10.56
CA ARG A 106 -1.73 17.36 -11.74
C ARG A 106 -2.85 16.43 -12.21
N GLY A 107 -4.00 16.39 -11.51
CA GLY A 107 -5.10 15.48 -11.82
C GLY A 107 -4.74 13.99 -11.66
N VAL A 108 -3.82 13.68 -10.72
CA VAL A 108 -3.40 12.31 -10.42
C VAL A 108 -4.35 11.69 -9.41
N PRO A 109 -4.89 10.48 -9.66
CA PRO A 109 -5.72 9.80 -8.67
C PRO A 109 -4.94 9.48 -7.40
N TRP A 110 -5.55 9.71 -6.25
CA TRP A 110 -4.93 9.42 -4.97
C TRP A 110 -5.95 8.94 -3.94
N PHE A 111 -5.50 8.03 -3.09
CA PHE A 111 -6.29 7.50 -1.99
C PHE A 111 -5.89 8.20 -0.69
N THR A 112 -6.87 8.81 -0.03
CA THR A 112 -6.67 9.40 1.29
C THR A 112 -6.68 8.30 2.34
N VAL A 113 -5.55 8.09 3.01
CA VAL A 113 -5.45 7.13 4.12
C VAL A 113 -6.23 7.67 5.33
N PRO A 114 -7.37 7.07 5.71
CA PRO A 114 -8.23 7.59 6.77
C PRO A 114 -7.72 7.12 8.15
N PHE A 115 -6.46 7.37 8.46
CA PHE A 115 -5.81 6.93 9.68
C PHE A 115 -5.03 8.08 10.31
N ASN A 116 -5.22 8.30 11.60
CA ASN A 116 -4.49 9.29 12.37
C ASN A 116 -3.73 8.59 13.50
N GLY A 117 -2.43 8.43 13.33
CA GLY A 117 -1.56 7.73 14.26
C GLY A 117 -0.13 7.60 13.73
N GLU A 118 0.63 6.70 14.33
CA GLU A 118 2.00 6.45 13.90
C GLU A 118 2.04 5.76 12.52
N PRO A 119 2.91 6.19 11.58
CA PRO A 119 2.99 5.61 10.24
C PRO A 119 3.16 4.08 10.21
N ARG A 120 3.92 3.53 11.17
CA ARG A 120 4.12 2.08 11.32
C ARG A 120 2.84 1.32 11.67
N SER A 121 1.88 1.96 12.32
CA SER A 121 0.58 1.37 12.66
C SER A 121 -0.41 1.39 11.49
N ALA A 122 -0.10 2.13 10.41
CA ALA A 122 -0.88 2.18 9.18
C ALA A 122 -0.55 1.06 8.19
N ILE A 123 0.16 -0.02 8.62
CA ILE A 123 0.61 -1.10 7.76
C ILE A 123 -0.54 -1.76 7.00
N GLY A 124 -1.71 -1.89 7.61
CA GLY A 124 -2.92 -2.39 6.95
C GLY A 124 -3.28 -1.57 5.72
N TYR A 125 -3.25 -0.25 5.83
CA TYR A 125 -3.52 0.62 4.68
C TYR A 125 -2.42 0.55 3.62
N SER A 126 -1.15 0.46 4.03
CA SER A 126 -0.03 0.40 3.08
C SER A 126 0.03 -0.92 2.28
N LEU A 127 -0.58 -2.01 2.78
CA LEU A 127 -0.73 -3.28 2.08
C LEU A 127 -2.07 -3.37 1.32
N PHE A 128 -3.18 -3.21 2.05
CA PHE A 128 -4.50 -3.53 1.48
C PHE A 128 -5.02 -2.46 0.53
N ALA A 129 -4.63 -1.18 0.66
CA ALA A 129 -5.04 -0.17 -0.31
C ALA A 129 -4.41 -0.42 -1.70
N PRO A 130 -3.08 -0.62 -1.86
CA PRO A 130 -2.53 -1.01 -3.16
C PRO A 130 -3.11 -2.32 -3.69
N LEU A 131 -3.29 -3.33 -2.84
CA LEU A 131 -3.88 -4.60 -3.25
C LEU A 131 -5.31 -4.43 -3.79
N ALA A 132 -6.14 -3.64 -3.12
CA ALA A 132 -7.50 -3.33 -3.56
C ALA A 132 -7.51 -2.55 -4.88
N LEU A 133 -6.59 -1.59 -5.04
CA LEU A 133 -6.41 -0.84 -6.30
C LEU A 133 -6.04 -1.77 -7.46
N LEU A 134 -5.05 -2.65 -7.27
CA LEU A 134 -4.65 -3.62 -8.28
C LEU A 134 -5.77 -4.61 -8.61
N THR A 135 -6.57 -5.01 -7.60
CA THR A 135 -7.73 -5.88 -7.78
C THR A 135 -8.81 -5.17 -8.59
N GLY A 136 -9.10 -3.91 -8.27
CA GLY A 136 -10.06 -3.09 -9.01
C GLY A 136 -9.65 -2.84 -10.48
N LEU A 137 -8.35 -2.84 -10.76
CA LEU A 137 -7.79 -2.78 -12.12
C LEU A 137 -7.77 -4.14 -12.83
N GLY A 138 -8.19 -5.23 -12.17
CA GLY A 138 -8.17 -6.58 -12.74
C GLY A 138 -6.79 -7.24 -12.79
N LEU A 139 -5.79 -6.66 -12.11
CA LEU A 139 -4.39 -7.10 -12.15
C LEU A 139 -4.08 -8.23 -11.15
N THR A 140 -4.94 -8.46 -10.13
CA THR A 140 -4.71 -9.43 -9.06
C THR A 140 -5.91 -10.36 -8.88
N LYS A 141 -5.99 -11.39 -9.72
CA LYS A 141 -7.10 -12.36 -9.66
C LYS A 141 -7.08 -13.14 -8.34
N GLY A 142 -8.24 -13.28 -7.69
CA GLY A 142 -8.39 -14.05 -6.46
C GLY A 142 -7.96 -13.31 -5.19
N ALA A 143 -7.36 -12.11 -5.27
CA ALA A 143 -6.89 -11.35 -4.13
C ALA A 143 -8.00 -11.00 -3.13
N ALA A 144 -9.19 -10.64 -3.60
CA ALA A 144 -10.31 -10.30 -2.72
C ALA A 144 -10.67 -11.44 -1.76
N LEU A 145 -10.80 -12.67 -2.28
CA LEU A 145 -11.11 -13.84 -1.46
C LEU A 145 -9.97 -14.18 -0.47
N GLN A 146 -8.72 -13.98 -0.88
CA GLN A 146 -7.57 -14.18 0.02
C GLN A 146 -7.57 -13.13 1.13
N ALA A 147 -7.88 -11.87 0.82
CA ALA A 147 -7.97 -10.80 1.79
C ALA A 147 -9.10 -11.05 2.82
N GLU A 148 -10.29 -11.49 2.38
CA GLU A 148 -11.39 -11.85 3.29
C GLU A 148 -10.97 -12.91 4.30
N LYS A 149 -10.35 -14.00 3.85
CA LYS A 149 -9.82 -15.04 4.74
C LYS A 149 -8.75 -14.51 5.70
N ALA A 150 -7.86 -13.65 5.21
CA ALA A 150 -6.84 -13.04 6.06
C ALA A 150 -7.47 -12.16 7.15
N PHE A 151 -8.53 -11.41 6.85
CA PHE A 151 -9.24 -10.61 7.85
C PHE A 151 -9.91 -11.48 8.90
N GLU A 152 -10.57 -12.58 8.53
CA GLU A 152 -11.18 -13.54 9.48
C GLU A 152 -10.12 -14.09 10.45
N GLU A 153 -8.96 -14.50 9.94
CA GLU A 153 -7.85 -14.99 10.76
C GLU A 153 -7.24 -13.90 11.66
N MET A 154 -7.12 -12.68 11.15
CA MET A 154 -6.63 -11.54 11.94
C MET A 154 -7.59 -11.18 13.07
N GLU A 155 -8.90 -11.17 12.84
CA GLU A 155 -9.92 -10.95 13.88
C GLU A 155 -9.87 -12.03 14.96
N LEU A 156 -9.76 -13.31 14.56
CA LEU A 156 -9.63 -14.41 15.49
C LEU A 156 -8.37 -14.24 16.37
N ASN A 157 -7.21 -13.98 15.76
CA ASN A 157 -5.97 -13.78 16.51
C ASN A 157 -6.02 -12.52 17.40
N ALA A 158 -6.63 -11.43 16.93
CA ALA A 158 -6.80 -10.23 17.72
C ALA A 158 -7.67 -10.50 18.97
N SER A 159 -8.73 -11.30 18.83
CA SER A 159 -9.65 -11.61 19.93
C SER A 159 -8.97 -12.29 21.13
N VAL A 160 -7.95 -13.12 20.89
CA VAL A 160 -7.19 -13.82 21.94
C VAL A 160 -5.99 -13.04 22.48
N CYS A 161 -5.73 -11.84 21.92
CA CYS A 161 -4.61 -10.97 22.33
C CYS A 161 -5.07 -9.64 22.96
N VAL A 162 -6.36 -9.45 23.20
CA VAL A 162 -6.87 -8.20 23.78
C VAL A 162 -6.34 -7.93 25.20
N PRO A 163 -6.08 -6.68 25.56
CA PRO A 163 -5.49 -6.32 26.87
C PRO A 163 -6.31 -6.77 28.07
N THR A 164 -7.62 -6.95 27.93
CA THR A 164 -8.55 -7.32 29.00
C THR A 164 -8.47 -8.79 29.40
N LEU A 165 -7.93 -9.67 28.53
CA LEU A 165 -7.76 -11.09 28.85
C LEU A 165 -6.64 -11.30 29.89
N PRO A 166 -6.82 -12.24 30.87
CA PRO A 166 -5.77 -12.63 31.79
C PRO A 166 -4.62 -13.34 31.04
N ILE A 167 -3.43 -13.38 31.66
CA ILE A 167 -2.21 -13.99 31.09
C ILE A 167 -2.46 -15.42 30.61
N THR A 168 -3.21 -16.20 31.37
CA THR A 168 -3.54 -17.62 31.05
C THR A 168 -4.40 -17.82 29.81
N GLN A 169 -5.05 -16.77 29.33
CA GLN A 169 -5.93 -16.77 28.15
C GLN A 169 -5.42 -15.87 27.04
N ASN A 170 -4.28 -15.20 27.22
CA ASN A 170 -3.71 -14.27 26.26
C ASN A 170 -2.31 -14.75 25.85
N PHE A 171 -2.23 -15.28 24.63
CA PHE A 171 -0.99 -15.84 24.11
C PHE A 171 0.17 -14.84 24.13
N ALA A 172 -0.09 -13.58 23.73
CA ALA A 172 0.96 -12.54 23.69
C ALA A 172 1.50 -12.23 25.09
N LYS A 173 0.64 -12.18 26.12
CA LYS A 173 1.05 -11.97 27.51
C LYS A 173 1.80 -13.19 28.08
N SER A 174 1.34 -14.41 27.76
CA SER A 174 2.04 -15.63 28.16
C SER A 174 3.45 -15.67 27.58
N LEU A 175 3.58 -15.43 26.29
CA LEU A 175 4.87 -15.39 25.61
C LEU A 175 5.79 -14.29 26.18
N ALA A 176 5.25 -13.12 26.46
CA ALA A 176 6.03 -12.05 27.11
C ALA A 176 6.58 -12.45 28.48
N CYS A 177 5.80 -13.20 29.29
CA CYS A 177 6.26 -13.70 30.58
C CYS A 177 7.34 -14.81 30.47
N GLU A 178 7.39 -15.54 29.37
CA GLU A 178 8.43 -16.55 29.11
C GLU A 178 9.75 -15.94 28.64
N MET A 179 9.70 -14.72 28.09
CA MET A 179 10.87 -14.00 27.56
C MET A 179 11.58 -13.15 28.62
N TYR A 180 10.98 -12.94 29.80
CA TYR A 180 11.51 -12.19 30.94
C TYR A 180 11.70 -13.06 32.17
#